data_8280dc0b585bf3127db9634fc29ccd79
#
_entry.id   8280dc0b585bf3127db9634fc29ccd79
#
_cell.length_a   1.000
_cell.length_b   1.000
_cell.length_c   1.000
_cell.angle_alpha   90.00
_cell.angle_beta   90.00
_cell.angle_gamma   90.00
#
_symmetry.space_group_name_H-M   'P 1'
#
loop_
_entity.id
_entity.type
_entity.pdbx_description
1 polymer ?
#
loop_
_entity_poly.entity_id
_entity_poly.type
_entity_poly.pdbx_seq_one_letter_code
_entity_poly.pdbx_strand_id
1 'polypeptide(L)'
;MKNTPVDYQTARKIIDGYGLPDFGKATIREVVAISTQLEQETKTEFIHMEMGVPWLKAAQVGVDAEIKALQDGVASIYPNINGTSDVKAEASRFIKAFIDIDIAPEGCVPVTGSMQGTYASFLVCGQCTP
;
A
#
# COMPACT_ATOMS: atom_id res chain seq x y z
N MET A 1 -8.62 37.03 -0.62
CA MET A 1 -7.58 36.03 -0.35
C MET A 1 -6.68 36.01 -1.56
N LYS A 2 -5.40 36.31 -1.36
CA LYS A 2 -4.49 36.64 -2.47
C LYS A 2 -3.77 35.37 -2.91
N ASN A 3 -3.84 35.08 -4.22
CA ASN A 3 -2.99 34.12 -4.94
C ASN A 3 -2.90 32.71 -4.38
N THR A 4 -4.02 32.03 -4.25
CA THR A 4 -4.00 30.56 -4.27
C THR A 4 -4.02 30.10 -5.73
N PRO A 5 -3.28 29.04 -6.10
CA PRO A 5 -3.24 28.51 -7.47
C PRO A 5 -4.62 28.02 -7.96
N VAL A 6 -5.53 27.76 -7.04
CA VAL A 6 -6.91 27.32 -7.30
C VAL A 6 -7.87 28.37 -6.74
N ASP A 7 -8.86 28.76 -7.55
CA ASP A 7 -9.92 29.65 -7.11
C ASP A 7 -10.74 29.03 -5.98
N TYR A 8 -10.95 29.80 -4.92
CA TYR A 8 -11.67 29.32 -3.74
C TYR A 8 -13.11 28.89 -4.03
N GLN A 9 -13.80 29.61 -4.92
CA GLN A 9 -15.20 29.28 -5.25
C GLN A 9 -15.30 27.95 -5.98
N THR A 10 -14.39 27.71 -6.93
CA THR A 10 -14.29 26.44 -7.64
C THR A 10 -13.99 25.28 -6.68
N ALA A 11 -13.00 25.47 -5.80
CA ALA A 11 -12.67 24.47 -4.79
C ALA A 11 -13.86 24.17 -3.87
N ARG A 12 -14.54 25.21 -3.39
CA ARG A 12 -15.68 25.07 -2.51
C ARG A 12 -16.85 24.36 -3.17
N LYS A 13 -17.18 24.71 -4.41
CA LYS A 13 -18.24 24.04 -5.19
C LYS A 13 -17.97 22.54 -5.35
N ILE A 14 -16.74 22.16 -5.64
CA ILE A 14 -16.38 20.75 -5.79
C ILE A 14 -16.51 20.02 -4.44
N ILE A 15 -15.93 20.57 -3.37
CA ILE A 15 -15.98 19.97 -2.03
C ILE A 15 -17.44 19.80 -1.57
N ASP A 16 -18.26 20.82 -1.74
CA ASP A 16 -19.69 20.79 -1.35
C ASP A 16 -20.46 19.73 -2.15
N GLY A 17 -20.07 19.48 -3.41
CA GLY A 17 -20.63 18.42 -4.26
C GLY A 17 -20.43 17.01 -3.73
N TYR A 18 -19.43 16.77 -2.90
CA TYR A 18 -19.20 15.48 -2.24
C TYR A 18 -20.07 15.27 -0.99
N GLY A 19 -20.81 16.29 -0.54
CA GLY A 19 -21.72 16.19 0.59
C GLY A 19 -21.04 15.87 1.93
N LEU A 20 -19.76 16.19 2.05
CA LEU A 20 -18.98 15.95 3.27
C LEU A 20 -19.45 16.90 4.40
N PRO A 21 -19.83 16.39 5.57
CA PRO A 21 -20.24 17.22 6.69
C PRO A 21 -19.09 18.09 7.23
N ASP A 22 -17.86 17.61 7.09
CA ASP A 22 -16.63 18.29 7.50
C ASP A 22 -15.48 17.74 6.65
N PHE A 23 -14.85 18.61 5.88
CA PHE A 23 -13.70 18.25 5.03
C PHE A 23 -12.53 17.66 5.85
N GLY A 24 -12.35 18.11 7.08
CA GLY A 24 -11.31 17.56 7.98
C GLY A 24 -11.52 16.08 8.35
N LYS A 25 -12.71 15.54 8.07
CA LYS A 25 -13.05 14.10 8.27
C LYS A 25 -13.12 13.31 6.97
N ALA A 26 -12.74 13.92 5.84
CA ALA A 26 -12.70 13.23 4.55
C ALA A 26 -11.75 12.04 4.60
N THR A 27 -12.17 10.94 3.99
CA THR A 27 -11.30 9.77 3.79
C THR A 27 -10.23 10.08 2.75
N ILE A 28 -9.13 9.35 2.76
CA ILE A 28 -8.06 9.47 1.75
C ILE A 28 -8.64 9.36 0.34
N ARG A 29 -9.61 8.46 0.11
CA ARG A 29 -10.24 8.27 -1.21
C ARG A 29 -11.04 9.50 -1.66
N GLU A 30 -11.75 10.13 -0.75
CA GLU A 30 -12.48 11.37 -1.02
C GLU A 30 -11.52 12.51 -1.33
N VAL A 31 -10.42 12.64 -0.58
CA VAL A 31 -9.38 13.65 -0.85
C VAL A 31 -8.76 13.43 -2.23
N VAL A 32 -8.40 12.20 -2.60
CA VAL A 32 -7.91 11.85 -3.96
C VAL A 32 -8.93 12.21 -5.04
N ALA A 33 -10.19 11.89 -4.84
CA ALA A 33 -11.24 12.20 -5.83
C ALA A 33 -11.43 13.72 -6.01
N ILE A 34 -11.44 14.47 -4.91
CA ILE A 34 -11.58 15.92 -4.93
C ILE A 34 -10.36 16.58 -5.59
N SER A 35 -9.14 16.17 -5.24
CA SER A 35 -7.92 16.73 -5.86
C SER A 35 -7.86 16.43 -7.36
N THR A 36 -8.18 15.23 -7.77
CA THR A 36 -8.26 14.85 -9.19
C THR A 36 -9.30 15.68 -9.95
N GLN A 37 -10.48 15.90 -9.37
CA GLN A 37 -11.50 16.74 -10.00
C GLN A 37 -11.07 18.20 -10.09
N LEU A 38 -10.41 18.74 -9.06
CA LEU A 38 -9.83 20.08 -9.07
C LEU A 38 -8.81 20.24 -10.20
N GLU A 39 -7.90 19.28 -10.39
CA GLU A 39 -6.94 19.28 -11.49
C GLU A 39 -7.64 19.31 -12.86
N GLN A 40 -8.66 18.48 -13.02
CA GLN A 40 -9.40 18.40 -14.28
C GLN A 40 -10.14 19.71 -14.61
N GLU A 41 -10.76 20.35 -13.62
CA GLU A 41 -11.54 21.57 -13.85
C GLU A 41 -10.65 22.81 -13.95
N THR A 42 -9.59 22.89 -13.16
CA THR A 42 -8.71 24.08 -13.12
C THR A 42 -7.51 24.01 -14.06
N LYS A 43 -7.20 22.83 -14.61
CA LYS A 43 -5.97 22.54 -15.36
C LYS A 43 -4.68 22.87 -14.59
N THR A 44 -4.78 22.83 -13.27
CA THR A 44 -3.64 23.02 -12.34
C THR A 44 -3.16 21.68 -11.87
N GLU A 45 -1.91 21.36 -12.13
CA GLU A 45 -1.28 20.12 -11.66
C GLU A 45 -0.98 20.23 -10.17
N PHE A 46 -1.32 19.18 -9.41
CA PHE A 46 -1.07 19.07 -7.98
C PHE A 46 0.07 18.10 -7.67
N ILE A 47 0.77 18.39 -6.61
CA ILE A 47 1.68 17.40 -6.01
C ILE A 47 0.84 16.57 -5.03
N HIS A 48 0.54 15.33 -5.44
CA HIS A 48 -0.26 14.40 -4.65
C HIS A 48 0.52 13.85 -3.47
N MET A 49 0.13 14.23 -2.26
CA MET A 49 0.73 13.77 -0.99
C MET A 49 -0.29 13.13 -0.05
N GLU A 50 -1.53 13.03 -0.48
CA GLU A 50 -2.64 12.49 0.29
C GLU A 50 -2.60 10.97 0.46
N MET A 51 -1.85 10.29 -0.39
CA MET A 51 -1.65 8.84 -0.32
C MET A 51 -0.15 8.51 -0.33
N GLY A 52 0.28 7.70 0.63
CA GLY A 52 1.66 7.24 0.72
C GLY A 52 1.99 6.18 -0.33
N VAL A 53 2.14 6.58 -1.58
CA VAL A 53 2.53 5.68 -2.67
C VAL A 53 4.03 5.81 -2.93
N PRO A 54 4.79 4.69 -2.91
CA PRO A 54 6.20 4.73 -3.30
C PRO A 54 6.32 5.08 -4.78
N TRP A 55 7.02 6.17 -5.10
CA TRP A 55 7.25 6.63 -6.49
C TRP A 55 8.40 5.90 -7.19
N LEU A 56 9.23 5.22 -6.41
CA LEU A 56 10.38 4.52 -6.96
C LEU A 56 9.93 3.27 -7.71
N LYS A 57 10.48 3.09 -8.89
CA LYS A 57 10.31 1.84 -9.64
C LYS A 57 10.90 0.68 -8.82
N ALA A 58 10.32 -0.50 -8.95
CA ALA A 58 10.91 -1.70 -8.38
C ALA A 58 12.34 -1.90 -8.91
N ALA A 59 13.22 -2.44 -8.06
CA ALA A 59 14.58 -2.74 -8.46
C ALA A 59 14.60 -3.72 -9.64
N GLN A 60 15.35 -3.41 -10.71
CA GLN A 60 15.34 -4.20 -11.94
C GLN A 60 15.68 -5.67 -11.70
N VAL A 61 16.60 -5.95 -10.78
CA VAL A 61 16.96 -7.32 -10.40
C VAL A 61 15.75 -8.12 -9.88
N GLY A 62 14.85 -7.47 -9.14
CA GLY A 62 13.61 -8.11 -8.67
C GLY A 62 12.63 -8.38 -9.81
N VAL A 63 12.46 -7.39 -10.71
CA VAL A 63 11.60 -7.54 -11.90
C VAL A 63 12.08 -8.67 -12.79
N ASP A 64 13.38 -8.74 -13.07
CA ASP A 64 13.97 -9.79 -13.91
C ASP A 64 13.81 -11.19 -13.25
N ALA A 65 13.98 -11.28 -11.94
CA ALA A 65 13.78 -12.52 -11.20
C ALA A 65 12.31 -12.98 -11.23
N GLU A 66 11.34 -12.08 -11.12
CA GLU A 66 9.91 -12.39 -11.22
C GLU A 66 9.56 -12.88 -12.62
N ILE A 67 10.01 -12.19 -13.67
CA ILE A 67 9.81 -12.60 -15.06
C ILE A 67 10.37 -14.00 -15.29
N LYS A 68 11.61 -14.25 -14.83
CA LYS A 68 12.23 -15.55 -14.96
C LYS A 68 11.43 -16.65 -14.23
N ALA A 69 10.99 -16.41 -13.01
CA ALA A 69 10.20 -17.36 -12.23
C ALA A 69 8.89 -17.74 -12.95
N LEU A 70 8.20 -16.73 -13.54
CA LEU A 70 6.99 -16.98 -14.35
C LEU A 70 7.29 -17.82 -15.59
N GLN A 71 8.39 -17.53 -16.31
CA GLN A 71 8.83 -18.32 -17.47
C GLN A 71 9.20 -19.75 -17.09
N ASP A 72 9.79 -19.96 -15.91
CA ASP A 72 10.12 -21.26 -15.35
C ASP A 72 8.88 -22.03 -14.81
N GLY A 73 7.68 -21.44 -14.91
CA GLY A 73 6.42 -22.08 -14.60
C GLY A 73 6.01 -22.05 -13.13
N VAL A 74 6.53 -21.11 -12.33
CA VAL A 74 6.18 -21.00 -10.90
C VAL A 74 4.67 -20.87 -10.67
N ALA A 75 3.93 -20.25 -11.61
CA ALA A 75 2.48 -20.05 -11.51
C ALA A 75 1.68 -21.36 -11.66
N SER A 76 2.28 -22.45 -12.12
CA SER A 76 1.63 -23.76 -12.24
C SER A 76 1.80 -24.64 -10.99
N ILE A 77 2.56 -24.17 -10.00
CA ILE A 77 2.86 -24.91 -8.76
C ILE A 77 1.94 -24.41 -7.66
N TYR A 78 1.23 -25.32 -7.00
CA TYR A 78 0.45 -25.00 -5.80
C TYR A 78 1.41 -24.86 -4.59
N PRO A 79 1.56 -23.65 -4.02
CA PRO A 79 2.51 -23.44 -2.94
C PRO A 79 2.03 -24.08 -1.63
N ASN A 80 2.95 -24.33 -0.70
CA ASN A 80 2.60 -24.68 0.66
C ASN A 80 1.82 -23.50 1.32
N ILE A 81 0.81 -23.84 2.13
CA ILE A 81 -0.02 -22.86 2.86
C ILE A 81 0.84 -21.90 3.71
N ASN A 82 1.92 -22.41 4.28
CA ASN A 82 2.84 -21.61 5.11
C ASN A 82 3.93 -20.89 4.30
N GLY A 83 3.84 -20.90 2.98
CA GLY A 83 4.86 -20.34 2.09
C GLY A 83 5.97 -21.34 1.75
N THR A 84 6.79 -20.99 0.76
CA THR A 84 7.93 -21.80 0.36
C THR A 84 9.11 -21.58 1.31
N SER A 85 9.97 -22.61 1.45
CA SER A 85 11.18 -22.54 2.29
C SER A 85 12.07 -21.35 1.91
N ASP A 86 12.23 -21.11 0.62
CA ASP A 86 13.13 -20.06 0.10
C ASP A 86 12.64 -18.66 0.48
N VAL A 87 11.34 -18.39 0.32
CA VAL A 87 10.75 -17.09 0.73
C VAL A 87 10.91 -16.88 2.23
N LYS A 88 10.71 -17.92 3.03
CA LYS A 88 10.85 -17.83 4.50
C LYS A 88 12.30 -17.60 4.92
N ALA A 89 13.25 -18.30 4.29
CA ALA A 89 14.67 -18.10 4.54
C ALA A 89 15.13 -16.69 4.16
N GLU A 90 14.71 -16.18 3.00
CA GLU A 90 15.04 -14.83 2.57
C GLU A 90 14.36 -13.74 3.42
N ALA A 91 13.13 -13.97 3.89
CA ALA A 91 12.47 -13.07 4.83
C ALA A 91 13.24 -12.98 6.15
N SER A 92 13.66 -14.12 6.71
CA SER A 92 14.49 -14.18 7.91
C SER A 92 15.82 -13.43 7.71
N ARG A 93 16.51 -13.69 6.60
CA ARG A 93 17.76 -13.00 6.24
C ARG A 93 17.56 -11.48 6.09
N PHE A 94 16.49 -11.06 5.43
CA PHE A 94 16.18 -9.63 5.22
C PHE A 94 15.91 -8.93 6.54
N ILE A 95 15.09 -9.53 7.41
CA ILE A 95 14.75 -8.98 8.74
C ILE A 95 16.03 -8.81 9.57
N LYS A 96 16.91 -9.81 9.57
CA LYS A 96 18.21 -9.71 10.25
C LYS A 96 19.06 -8.58 9.70
N ALA A 97 19.19 -8.51 8.37
CA ALA A 97 20.04 -7.51 7.72
C ALA A 97 19.51 -6.06 7.87
N PHE A 98 18.20 -5.87 7.89
CA PHE A 98 17.59 -4.54 7.82
C PHE A 98 17.22 -3.96 9.19
N ILE A 99 16.79 -4.78 10.13
CA ILE A 99 16.34 -4.35 11.48
C ILE A 99 17.04 -5.09 12.62
N ASP A 100 18.03 -5.91 12.31
CA ASP A 100 18.86 -6.66 13.27
C ASP A 100 18.05 -7.54 14.25
N ILE A 101 16.97 -8.13 13.79
CA ILE A 101 16.16 -9.08 14.57
C ILE A 101 16.42 -10.50 14.08
N ASP A 102 16.72 -11.41 14.99
CA ASP A 102 16.88 -12.83 14.69
C ASP A 102 15.52 -13.55 14.77
N ILE A 103 15.04 -14.00 13.62
CA ILE A 103 13.82 -14.81 13.50
C ILE A 103 14.16 -16.06 12.69
N ALA A 104 13.80 -17.23 13.20
CA ALA A 104 13.94 -18.45 12.43
C ALA A 104 13.01 -18.45 11.21
N PRO A 105 13.42 -19.02 10.06
CA PRO A 105 12.58 -19.09 8.86
C PRO A 105 11.18 -19.68 9.12
N GLU A 106 11.06 -20.62 10.03
CA GLU A 106 9.79 -21.25 10.44
C GLU A 106 8.81 -20.25 11.05
N GLY A 107 9.32 -19.21 11.70
CA GLY A 107 8.53 -18.09 12.25
C GLY A 107 8.05 -17.08 11.22
N CYS A 108 8.50 -17.17 9.96
CA CYS A 108 8.06 -16.30 8.88
C CYS A 108 6.86 -16.91 8.16
N VAL A 109 5.77 -16.16 8.07
CA VAL A 109 4.55 -16.56 7.34
C VAL A 109 4.24 -15.51 6.29
N PRO A 110 4.43 -15.81 5.00
CA PRO A 110 4.06 -14.92 3.91
C PRO A 110 2.55 -14.67 3.87
N VAL A 111 2.17 -13.43 3.63
CA VAL A 111 0.77 -13.00 3.52
C VAL A 111 0.56 -12.15 2.28
N THR A 112 -0.65 -12.11 1.76
CA THR A 112 -1.01 -11.24 0.63
C THR A 112 -1.34 -9.84 1.14
N GLY A 113 -0.31 -9.02 1.23
CA GLY A 113 -0.40 -7.67 1.77
C GLY A 113 -0.47 -7.61 3.30
N SER A 114 -0.04 -6.47 3.86
CA SER A 114 0.03 -6.24 5.30
C SER A 114 -1.33 -6.34 6.01
N MET A 115 -2.43 -6.00 5.32
CA MET A 115 -3.77 -6.08 5.90
C MET A 115 -4.20 -7.52 6.22
N GLN A 116 -3.82 -8.49 5.40
CA GLN A 116 -4.08 -9.89 5.71
C GLN A 116 -3.30 -10.33 6.97
N GLY A 117 -2.04 -9.94 7.07
CA GLY A 117 -1.21 -10.24 8.25
C GLY A 117 -1.79 -9.63 9.52
N THR A 118 -2.20 -8.36 9.46
CA THR A 118 -2.83 -7.65 10.59
C THR A 118 -4.13 -8.33 11.01
N TYR A 119 -5.01 -8.65 10.06
CA TYR A 119 -6.27 -9.33 10.33
C TYR A 119 -6.06 -10.70 10.98
N ALA A 120 -5.16 -11.51 10.42
CA ALA A 120 -4.83 -12.82 10.98
C ALA A 120 -4.25 -12.71 12.40
N SER A 121 -3.39 -11.72 12.65
CA SER A 121 -2.82 -11.47 13.98
C SER A 121 -3.91 -11.12 15.00
N PHE A 122 -4.86 -10.27 14.66
CA PHE A 122 -5.97 -9.93 15.56
C PHE A 122 -6.87 -11.14 15.83
N LEU A 123 -7.12 -11.99 14.83
CA LEU A 123 -7.89 -13.21 15.05
C LEU A 123 -7.19 -14.15 16.04
N VAL A 124 -5.88 -14.37 15.86
CA VAL A 124 -5.12 -15.25 16.75
C VAL A 124 -5.07 -14.67 18.16
N CYS A 125 -4.79 -13.37 18.31
CA CYS A 125 -4.78 -12.71 19.62
C CYS A 125 -6.14 -12.82 20.32
N GLY A 126 -7.24 -12.60 19.59
CA GLY A 126 -8.60 -12.72 20.14
C GLY A 126 -8.97 -14.14 20.54
N GLN A 127 -8.39 -15.17 19.92
CA GLN A 127 -8.58 -16.56 20.31
C GLN A 127 -7.74 -16.94 21.54
N CYS A 128 -6.55 -16.38 21.67
CA CYS A 128 -5.66 -16.68 22.80
C CYS A 128 -6.02 -15.91 24.08
N THR A 129 -6.69 -14.77 23.95
CA THR A 129 -7.10 -13.89 25.07
C THR A 129 -8.57 -13.53 24.93
N PRO A 130 -9.51 -14.47 25.20
CA PRO A 130 -10.95 -14.22 25.10
C PRO A 130 -11.46 -13.24 26.16
#